data_ec0444e3dd74c9938593ecd68131c6e2
#
_entry.id   ec0444e3dd74c9938593ecd68131c6e2
#
_cell.length_a   1.000
_cell.length_b   1.000
_cell.length_c   1.000
_cell.angle_alpha   90.00
_cell.angle_beta   90.00
_cell.angle_gamma   90.00
#
_symmetry.space_group_name_H-M   'P 1'
#
loop_
_entity.id
_entity.type
_entity.pdbx_description
1 polymer ?
#
loop_
_entity_poly.entity_id
_entity_poly.type
_entity_poly.pdbx_seq_one_letter_code
_entity_poly.pdbx_strand_id
1 'polypeptide(L)'
;MKPGIGYVKVSQFNENTGKELEDKLKKLDEKQMRGLVLDLRENPGGLLNEGVDVASHFLKKGDLVVSHHGRNSPNKNYAARTDGAGKDYPIVVIVNRYTASAAEIVSGALQDHDRGWILGETTFGKGLVQTVFPLNDNTGLALTTAHYYTPSGRLIQRDYSNISFLDYYTHSNLDQKNMADVKMTDSGRTVYGGGGITPDEKFELAKYNAFQIEVLRKYALFNFSAKYFGTRDAKLPKGWEPDDAIINEFRAFLEAQKATFTPADFAANRDWVKKELKREMYITAFSQDESQKVAIEQDPEVLAAIDSMPKAKALVDTAKKLLVQRTGVPQIAAK
;
A
#
# COMPACT_ATOMS: atom_id res chain seq x y z
N MET A 1 11.86 11.82 3.59
CA MET A 1 10.62 11.67 4.41
C MET A 1 10.52 12.78 5.44
N LYS A 2 9.28 13.24 5.81
CA LYS A 2 9.11 14.22 6.92
C LYS A 2 9.59 13.59 8.24
N PRO A 3 10.33 14.32 9.09
CA PRO A 3 10.84 13.81 10.35
C PRO A 3 9.72 13.24 11.25
N GLY A 4 9.95 12.06 11.81
CA GLY A 4 8.99 11.35 12.66
C GLY A 4 7.90 10.59 11.92
N ILE A 5 7.89 10.54 10.60
CA ILE A 5 6.98 9.68 9.82
C ILE A 5 7.75 8.44 9.40
N GLY A 6 7.27 7.28 9.86
CA GLY A 6 7.74 5.98 9.39
C GLY A 6 7.08 5.59 8.07
N TYR A 7 7.80 4.86 7.25
CA TYR A 7 7.27 4.21 6.04
C TYR A 7 7.68 2.74 6.05
N VAL A 8 6.71 1.88 5.89
CA VAL A 8 6.92 0.44 5.75
C VAL A 8 6.10 -0.06 4.58
N LYS A 9 6.75 -0.74 3.64
CA LYS A 9 6.09 -1.47 2.56
C LYS A 9 6.07 -2.95 2.88
N VAL A 10 4.90 -3.57 2.78
CA VAL A 10 4.72 -5.02 2.84
C VAL A 10 4.38 -5.48 1.43
N SER A 11 5.32 -6.16 0.78
CA SER A 11 5.16 -6.55 -0.63
C SER A 11 4.40 -7.87 -0.78
N GLN A 12 4.46 -8.75 0.22
CA GLN A 12 3.77 -10.04 0.24
C GLN A 12 3.69 -10.58 1.68
N PHE A 13 2.77 -11.49 1.96
CA PHE A 13 2.65 -12.15 3.25
C PHE A 13 3.25 -13.56 3.20
N ASN A 14 4.53 -13.65 3.51
CA ASN A 14 5.29 -14.90 3.65
C ASN A 14 5.45 -15.29 5.11
N GLU A 15 6.01 -16.47 5.38
CA GLU A 15 6.43 -16.87 6.72
C GLU A 15 7.35 -15.78 7.33
N ASN A 16 7.07 -15.38 8.56
CA ASN A 16 7.79 -14.34 9.30
C ASN A 16 7.51 -12.87 8.93
N THR A 17 6.56 -12.56 8.05
CA THR A 17 6.25 -11.15 7.70
C THR A 17 5.87 -10.32 8.92
N GLY A 18 5.09 -10.89 9.86
CA GLY A 18 4.75 -10.23 11.12
C GLY A 18 5.98 -9.90 11.96
N LYS A 19 6.93 -10.83 12.08
CA LYS A 19 8.19 -10.64 12.80
C LYS A 19 9.09 -9.61 12.11
N GLU A 20 9.21 -9.68 10.79
CA GLU A 20 9.98 -8.69 10.02
C GLU A 20 9.42 -7.28 10.18
N LEU A 21 8.10 -7.12 10.19
CA LEU A 21 7.44 -5.86 10.47
C LEU A 21 7.83 -5.34 11.87
N GLU A 22 7.73 -6.18 12.91
CA GLU A 22 8.12 -5.81 14.25
C GLU A 22 9.57 -5.31 14.33
N ASP A 23 10.50 -6.05 13.71
CA ASP A 23 11.92 -5.68 13.67
C ASP A 23 12.17 -4.37 12.92
N LYS A 24 11.41 -4.08 11.85
CA LYS A 24 11.49 -2.81 11.13
C LYS A 24 10.90 -1.66 11.93
N LEU A 25 9.76 -1.86 12.59
CA LEU A 25 9.17 -0.83 13.48
C LEU A 25 10.12 -0.45 14.63
N LYS A 26 10.78 -1.44 15.25
CA LYS A 26 11.81 -1.19 16.26
C LYS A 26 12.97 -0.33 15.73
N LYS A 27 13.41 -0.60 14.49
CA LYS A 27 14.49 0.18 13.84
C LYS A 27 14.08 1.61 13.49
N LEU A 28 12.80 1.86 13.26
CA LEU A 28 12.26 3.20 13.00
C LEU A 28 12.12 4.03 14.28
N ASP A 29 12.53 3.51 15.44
CA ASP A 29 12.31 4.14 16.74
C ASP A 29 10.82 4.48 16.97
N GLU A 30 10.03 3.44 17.03
CA GLU A 30 8.56 3.50 17.09
C GLU A 30 8.05 4.45 18.19
N LYS A 31 8.80 4.62 19.29
CA LYS A 31 8.45 5.50 20.40
C LYS A 31 8.49 6.99 20.03
N GLN A 32 9.28 7.36 19.02
CA GLN A 32 9.39 8.74 18.54
C GLN A 32 8.60 8.98 17.26
N MET A 33 7.98 7.93 16.69
CA MET A 33 7.13 8.07 15.50
C MET A 33 5.91 8.94 15.80
N ARG A 34 5.65 9.89 14.89
CA ARG A 34 4.46 10.75 14.89
C ARG A 34 3.42 10.31 13.86
N GLY A 35 3.71 9.28 13.09
CA GLY A 35 2.84 8.68 12.10
C GLY A 35 3.51 7.56 11.32
N LEU A 36 2.71 6.66 10.77
CA LEU A 36 3.15 5.55 9.93
C LEU A 36 2.40 5.54 8.61
N VAL A 37 3.14 5.44 7.52
CA VAL A 37 2.61 5.05 6.21
C VAL A 37 2.86 3.56 6.04
N LEU A 38 1.79 2.78 5.98
CA LEU A 38 1.82 1.35 5.68
C LEU A 38 1.44 1.14 4.21
N ASP A 39 2.41 0.82 3.38
CA ASP A 39 2.20 0.64 1.94
C ASP A 39 1.91 -0.83 1.61
N LEU A 40 0.68 -1.10 1.17
CA LEU A 40 0.20 -2.40 0.72
C LEU A 40 -0.07 -2.42 -0.80
N ARG A 41 0.36 -1.41 -1.54
CA ARG A 41 0.22 -1.38 -3.00
C ARG A 41 0.98 -2.54 -3.65
N GLU A 42 0.42 -3.10 -4.70
CA GLU A 42 0.99 -4.25 -5.44
C GLU A 42 1.16 -5.51 -4.58
N ASN A 43 0.53 -5.60 -3.42
CA ASN A 43 0.61 -6.76 -2.54
C ASN A 43 -0.49 -7.77 -2.87
N PRO A 44 -0.18 -8.93 -3.46
CA PRO A 44 -1.17 -9.94 -3.85
C PRO A 44 -1.74 -10.74 -2.67
N GLY A 45 -1.28 -10.45 -1.45
CA GLY A 45 -1.62 -11.20 -0.25
C GLY A 45 -0.57 -12.25 0.11
N GLY A 46 -1.01 -13.41 0.53
CA GLY A 46 -0.19 -14.52 0.98
C GLY A 46 -0.81 -15.25 2.17
N LEU A 47 -0.02 -15.62 3.15
CA LEU A 47 -0.46 -16.42 4.30
C LEU A 47 -1.43 -15.63 5.18
N LEU A 48 -2.62 -16.19 5.42
CA LEU A 48 -3.64 -15.59 6.27
C LEU A 48 -3.12 -15.29 7.68
N ASN A 49 -2.39 -16.24 8.28
CA ASN A 49 -1.87 -16.07 9.64
C ASN A 49 -0.91 -14.88 9.74
N GLU A 50 -0.12 -14.63 8.69
CA GLU A 50 0.78 -13.48 8.64
C GLU A 50 0.01 -12.16 8.50
N GLY A 51 -1.10 -12.16 7.74
CA GLY A 51 -2.02 -11.01 7.71
C GLY A 51 -2.61 -10.69 9.09
N VAL A 52 -3.01 -11.75 9.83
CA VAL A 52 -3.48 -11.61 11.21
C VAL A 52 -2.38 -11.09 12.14
N ASP A 53 -1.16 -11.59 11.99
CA ASP A 53 -0.03 -11.14 12.81
C ASP A 53 0.35 -9.69 12.53
N VAL A 54 0.40 -9.29 11.26
CA VAL A 54 0.64 -7.89 10.87
C VAL A 54 -0.45 -6.97 11.43
N ALA A 55 -1.74 -7.32 11.30
CA ALA A 55 -2.83 -6.53 11.87
C ALA A 55 -2.73 -6.44 13.40
N SER A 56 -2.32 -7.53 14.06
CA SER A 56 -2.17 -7.61 15.53
C SER A 56 -1.14 -6.60 16.08
N HIS A 57 -0.18 -6.16 15.28
CA HIS A 57 0.76 -5.12 15.71
C HIS A 57 0.10 -3.76 15.92
N PHE A 58 -1.10 -3.54 15.42
CA PHE A 58 -1.79 -2.25 15.44
C PHE A 58 -3.14 -2.27 16.14
N LEU A 59 -3.72 -3.44 16.38
CA LEU A 59 -5.01 -3.64 17.01
C LEU A 59 -4.85 -4.06 18.48
N LYS A 60 -5.91 -3.94 19.25
CA LYS A 60 -5.95 -4.44 20.63
C LYS A 60 -6.03 -5.97 20.61
N LYS A 61 -5.32 -6.61 21.53
CA LYS A 61 -5.40 -8.05 21.69
C LYS A 61 -6.84 -8.51 21.90
N GLY A 62 -7.27 -9.46 21.07
CA GLY A 62 -8.62 -10.01 21.07
C GLY A 62 -9.58 -9.34 20.08
N ASP A 63 -9.22 -8.17 19.48
CA ASP A 63 -10.02 -7.59 18.41
C ASP A 63 -10.10 -8.55 17.22
N LEU A 64 -11.29 -8.68 16.63
CA LEU A 64 -11.49 -9.52 15.46
C LEU A 64 -10.70 -8.93 14.28
N VAL A 65 -9.88 -9.73 13.62
CA VAL A 65 -9.16 -9.33 12.40
C VAL A 65 -9.93 -9.74 11.14
N VAL A 66 -10.39 -10.98 11.12
CA VAL A 66 -11.13 -11.56 10.00
C VAL A 66 -11.91 -12.77 10.48
N SER A 67 -13.06 -13.04 9.86
CA SER A 67 -13.77 -14.30 10.00
C SER A 67 -13.91 -14.99 8.65
N HIS A 68 -14.12 -16.31 8.66
CA HIS A 68 -14.53 -17.01 7.46
C HIS A 68 -15.78 -17.87 7.68
N HIS A 69 -16.60 -17.92 6.65
CA HIS A 69 -17.83 -18.69 6.61
C HIS A 69 -17.96 -19.44 5.29
N GLY A 70 -18.38 -20.69 5.34
CA GLY A 70 -18.61 -21.53 4.16
C GLY A 70 -19.63 -22.61 4.40
N ARG A 71 -20.23 -23.14 3.31
CA ARG A 71 -21.29 -24.15 3.41
C ARG A 71 -20.89 -25.38 4.24
N ASN A 72 -19.71 -25.92 3.98
CA ASN A 72 -19.19 -27.12 4.62
C ASN A 72 -17.83 -26.82 5.32
N SER A 73 -17.61 -25.57 5.70
CA SER A 73 -16.44 -25.12 6.44
C SER A 73 -16.88 -24.54 7.78
N PRO A 74 -16.30 -24.95 8.90
CA PRO A 74 -16.62 -24.36 10.19
C PRO A 74 -16.40 -22.85 10.15
N ASN A 75 -17.32 -22.10 10.77
CA ASN A 75 -17.10 -20.67 10.98
C ASN A 75 -15.90 -20.48 11.90
N LYS A 76 -14.97 -19.63 11.53
CA LYS A 76 -13.77 -19.37 12.31
C LYS A 76 -13.47 -17.88 12.38
N ASN A 77 -13.19 -17.41 13.57
CA ASN A 77 -12.74 -16.06 13.85
C ASN A 77 -11.23 -16.05 14.12
N TYR A 78 -10.57 -15.07 13.57
CA TYR A 78 -9.15 -14.81 13.80
C TYR A 78 -9.03 -13.45 14.48
N ALA A 79 -8.55 -13.47 15.71
CA ALA A 79 -8.40 -12.28 16.53
C ALA A 79 -6.92 -11.85 16.62
N ALA A 80 -6.71 -10.59 16.93
CA ALA A 80 -5.38 -10.04 17.18
C ALA A 80 -4.70 -10.77 18.34
N ARG A 81 -3.47 -11.22 18.10
CA ARG A 81 -2.70 -12.10 19.01
C ARG A 81 -1.86 -11.32 20.01
N THR A 82 -1.39 -10.15 19.60
CA THR A 82 -0.58 -9.23 20.40
C THR A 82 -1.34 -7.96 20.69
N ASP A 83 -0.93 -7.20 21.70
CA ASP A 83 -1.55 -5.93 22.02
C ASP A 83 -0.80 -4.77 21.32
N GLY A 84 -1.35 -4.33 20.22
CA GLY A 84 -0.88 -3.16 19.47
C GLY A 84 -1.56 -1.85 19.87
N ALA A 85 -2.50 -1.86 20.81
CA ALA A 85 -3.32 -0.71 21.17
C ALA A 85 -2.55 0.45 21.83
N GLY A 86 -1.36 0.19 22.38
CA GLY A 86 -0.50 1.21 22.97
C GLY A 86 0.24 2.09 21.96
N LYS A 87 0.06 1.86 20.67
CA LYS A 87 0.69 2.62 19.59
C LYS A 87 -0.20 3.79 19.19
N ASP A 88 0.08 4.97 19.75
CA ASP A 88 -0.80 6.15 19.61
C ASP A 88 -0.61 6.94 18.31
N TYR A 89 0.40 6.63 17.50
CA TYR A 89 0.63 7.32 16.24
C TYR A 89 -0.44 6.99 15.19
N PRO A 90 -0.88 7.98 14.37
CA PRO A 90 -1.81 7.74 13.27
C PRO A 90 -1.17 6.83 12.20
N ILE A 91 -2.02 6.03 11.55
CA ILE A 91 -1.62 5.15 10.45
C ILE A 91 -2.42 5.53 9.20
N VAL A 92 -1.72 5.78 8.10
CA VAL A 92 -2.32 5.83 6.77
C VAL A 92 -1.87 4.58 6.01
N VAL A 93 -2.83 3.81 5.53
CA VAL A 93 -2.59 2.60 4.74
C VAL A 93 -2.80 2.94 3.28
N ILE A 94 -1.78 2.76 2.46
CA ILE A 94 -1.89 2.96 1.01
C ILE A 94 -2.24 1.63 0.36
N VAL A 95 -3.29 1.63 -0.46
CA VAL A 95 -3.80 0.46 -1.17
C VAL A 95 -4.07 0.78 -2.64
N ASN A 96 -4.02 -0.23 -3.51
CA ASN A 96 -4.44 -0.08 -4.89
C ASN A 96 -5.19 -1.32 -5.40
N ARG A 97 -5.59 -1.30 -6.66
CA ARG A 97 -6.33 -2.39 -7.31
C ARG A 97 -5.61 -3.75 -7.32
N TYR A 98 -4.32 -3.79 -7.05
CA TYR A 98 -3.52 -5.01 -6.94
C TYR A 98 -3.32 -5.47 -5.49
N THR A 99 -3.78 -4.67 -4.52
CA THR A 99 -3.84 -5.07 -3.11
C THR A 99 -4.90 -6.14 -2.95
N ALA A 100 -4.52 -7.36 -2.53
CA ALA A 100 -5.41 -8.51 -2.54
C ALA A 100 -5.29 -9.41 -1.29
N SER A 101 -6.33 -10.19 -0.98
CA SER A 101 -6.33 -11.31 -0.03
C SER A 101 -5.85 -10.90 1.38
N ALA A 102 -4.71 -11.42 1.90
CA ALA A 102 -4.20 -11.09 3.23
C ALA A 102 -3.96 -9.57 3.41
N ALA A 103 -3.61 -8.85 2.33
CA ALA A 103 -3.47 -7.40 2.38
C ALA A 103 -4.83 -6.69 2.55
N GLU A 104 -5.91 -7.26 2.00
CA GLU A 104 -7.28 -6.77 2.22
C GLU A 104 -7.78 -7.09 3.63
N ILE A 105 -7.34 -8.22 4.21
CA ILE A 105 -7.61 -8.55 5.61
C ILE A 105 -7.01 -7.49 6.52
N VAL A 106 -5.74 -7.12 6.32
CA VAL A 106 -5.05 -6.10 7.12
C VAL A 106 -5.72 -4.73 6.94
N SER A 107 -5.89 -4.27 5.70
CA SER A 107 -6.48 -2.95 5.43
C SER A 107 -7.93 -2.86 5.91
N GLY A 108 -8.73 -3.92 5.70
CA GLY A 108 -10.11 -4.00 6.15
C GLY A 108 -10.24 -4.00 7.67
N ALA A 109 -9.38 -4.75 8.38
CA ALA A 109 -9.38 -4.77 9.84
C ALA A 109 -9.01 -3.40 10.43
N LEU A 110 -7.97 -2.76 9.90
CA LEU A 110 -7.56 -1.43 10.34
C LEU A 110 -8.61 -0.36 10.05
N GLN A 111 -9.34 -0.47 8.93
CA GLN A 111 -10.44 0.43 8.59
C GLN A 111 -11.62 0.24 9.53
N ASP A 112 -12.07 -1.01 9.74
CA ASP A 112 -13.27 -1.33 10.50
C ASP A 112 -13.12 -1.01 12.00
N HIS A 113 -11.90 -1.14 12.55
CA HIS A 113 -11.57 -0.73 13.90
C HIS A 113 -11.18 0.75 14.05
N ASP A 114 -11.36 1.57 13.00
CA ASP A 114 -11.00 2.98 12.99
C ASP A 114 -9.54 3.25 13.43
N ARG A 115 -8.66 2.27 13.18
CA ARG A 115 -7.24 2.33 13.54
C ARG A 115 -6.36 2.89 12.42
N GLY A 116 -6.79 2.76 11.16
CA GLY A 116 -6.08 3.21 9.97
C GLY A 116 -6.98 4.00 9.02
N TRP A 117 -6.43 5.05 8.43
CA TRP A 117 -7.02 5.79 7.32
C TRP A 117 -6.58 5.15 6.01
N ILE A 118 -7.51 4.66 5.21
CA ILE A 118 -7.20 3.97 3.96
C ILE A 118 -7.19 4.99 2.82
N LEU A 119 -6.07 5.06 2.08
CA LEU A 119 -5.86 5.98 0.97
C LEU A 119 -5.50 5.20 -0.30
N GLY A 120 -6.00 5.60 -1.45
CA GLY A 120 -5.62 5.06 -2.75
C GLY A 120 -6.80 4.63 -3.60
N GLU A 121 -6.70 3.45 -4.23
CA GLU A 121 -7.74 2.86 -5.07
C GLU A 121 -8.49 1.74 -4.33
N THR A 122 -9.71 1.42 -4.79
CA THR A 122 -10.43 0.23 -4.34
C THR A 122 -9.60 -1.04 -4.61
N THR A 123 -9.49 -1.91 -3.62
CA THR A 123 -8.65 -3.10 -3.70
C THR A 123 -9.24 -4.19 -4.60
N PHE A 124 -8.50 -5.27 -4.82
CA PHE A 124 -8.85 -6.33 -5.76
C PHE A 124 -10.20 -7.00 -5.46
N GLY A 125 -10.47 -7.35 -4.21
CA GLY A 125 -11.67 -8.07 -3.81
C GLY A 125 -11.50 -9.59 -3.84
N LYS A 126 -10.39 -10.12 -3.32
CA LYS A 126 -10.14 -11.56 -3.19
C LYS A 126 -10.42 -12.02 -1.76
N GLY A 127 -11.66 -12.43 -1.51
CA GLY A 127 -12.13 -12.88 -0.20
C GLY A 127 -12.41 -14.38 -0.13
N LEU A 128 -11.61 -15.22 -0.81
CA LEU A 128 -11.81 -16.67 -0.89
C LEU A 128 -10.84 -17.42 0.02
N VAL A 129 -11.37 -18.40 0.76
CA VAL A 129 -10.60 -19.39 1.51
C VAL A 129 -10.41 -20.62 0.64
N GLN A 130 -9.17 -20.97 0.36
CA GLN A 130 -8.84 -22.22 -0.35
C GLN A 130 -8.31 -23.25 0.62
N THR A 131 -8.93 -24.44 0.63
CA THR A 131 -8.47 -25.61 1.36
C THR A 131 -7.75 -26.53 0.41
N VAL A 132 -6.54 -26.95 0.79
CA VAL A 132 -5.77 -27.93 0.02
C VAL A 132 -6.09 -29.32 0.54
N PHE A 133 -6.60 -30.16 -0.34
CA PHE A 133 -6.86 -31.58 -0.09
C PHE A 133 -5.69 -32.37 -0.69
N PRO A 134 -4.90 -33.08 0.13
CA PRO A 134 -3.83 -33.90 -0.38
C PRO A 134 -4.39 -35.06 -1.21
N LEU A 135 -3.81 -35.27 -2.36
CA LEU A 135 -4.06 -36.41 -3.24
C LEU A 135 -2.87 -37.35 -3.24
N ASN A 136 -2.90 -38.38 -4.08
CA ASN A 136 -1.77 -39.31 -4.25
C ASN A 136 -0.58 -38.61 -4.94
N ASP A 137 0.61 -39.19 -4.82
CA ASP A 137 1.82 -38.78 -5.54
C ASP A 137 2.30 -37.34 -5.31
N ASN A 138 2.25 -36.84 -4.06
CA ASN A 138 2.65 -35.48 -3.68
C ASN A 138 1.88 -34.38 -4.42
N THR A 139 0.68 -34.68 -4.91
CA THR A 139 -0.22 -33.71 -5.51
C THR A 139 -1.29 -33.25 -4.53
N GLY A 140 -1.90 -32.10 -4.78
CA GLY A 140 -2.98 -31.55 -3.96
C GLY A 140 -4.01 -30.80 -4.79
N LEU A 141 -5.26 -30.87 -4.35
CA LEU A 141 -6.38 -30.13 -4.94
C LEU A 141 -6.72 -28.96 -4.06
N ALA A 142 -6.56 -27.74 -4.56
CA ALA A 142 -6.98 -26.54 -3.88
C ALA A 142 -8.42 -26.17 -4.31
N LEU A 143 -9.35 -26.18 -3.35
CA LEU A 143 -10.75 -25.81 -3.57
C LEU A 143 -11.16 -24.64 -2.70
N THR A 144 -11.98 -23.74 -3.25
CA THR A 144 -12.64 -22.70 -2.48
C THR A 144 -13.71 -23.33 -1.57
N THR A 145 -13.58 -23.13 -0.27
CA THR A 145 -14.47 -23.71 0.75
C THR A 145 -15.23 -22.67 1.57
N ALA A 146 -14.77 -21.41 1.61
CA ALA A 146 -15.38 -20.34 2.39
C ALA A 146 -15.05 -18.96 1.82
N HIS A 147 -15.71 -17.94 2.38
CA HIS A 147 -15.43 -16.54 2.12
C HIS A 147 -14.88 -15.84 3.37
N TYR A 148 -14.05 -14.80 3.17
CA TYR A 148 -13.56 -13.92 4.22
C TYR A 148 -14.49 -12.73 4.44
N TYR A 149 -14.68 -12.38 5.72
CA TYR A 149 -15.45 -11.24 6.17
C TYR A 149 -14.57 -10.39 7.11
N THR A 150 -14.65 -9.07 6.95
CA THR A 150 -13.97 -8.12 7.82
C THR A 150 -14.62 -8.06 9.22
N PRO A 151 -14.05 -7.35 10.22
CA PRO A 151 -14.64 -7.21 11.54
C PRO A 151 -16.09 -6.68 11.53
N SER A 152 -16.42 -5.75 10.65
CA SER A 152 -17.79 -5.23 10.49
C SER A 152 -18.77 -6.23 9.85
N GLY A 153 -18.27 -7.39 9.40
CA GLY A 153 -19.08 -8.44 8.76
C GLY A 153 -19.32 -8.20 7.26
N ARG A 154 -18.63 -7.29 6.61
CA ARG A 154 -18.72 -7.11 5.15
C ARG A 154 -17.91 -8.17 4.42
N LEU A 155 -18.46 -8.65 3.31
CA LEU A 155 -17.79 -9.59 2.43
C LEU A 155 -16.66 -8.90 1.65
N ILE A 156 -15.45 -9.45 1.67
CA ILE A 156 -14.33 -8.94 0.87
C ILE A 156 -14.51 -9.34 -0.61
N GLN A 157 -15.01 -10.57 -0.86
CA GLN A 157 -15.07 -11.13 -2.22
C GLN A 157 -15.93 -10.29 -3.15
N ARG A 158 -15.34 -9.91 -4.28
CA ARG A 158 -16.01 -9.28 -5.40
C ARG A 158 -16.75 -10.34 -6.22
N ASP A 159 -17.92 -10.01 -6.75
CA ASP A 159 -18.60 -10.84 -7.73
C ASP A 159 -17.93 -10.66 -9.10
N TYR A 160 -17.28 -11.71 -9.57
CA TYR A 160 -16.64 -11.77 -10.87
C TYR A 160 -17.47 -12.56 -11.92
N SER A 161 -18.68 -13.02 -11.60
CA SER A 161 -19.49 -13.88 -12.46
C SER A 161 -19.88 -13.25 -13.80
N ASN A 162 -19.98 -11.91 -13.83
CA ASN A 162 -20.38 -11.15 -15.02
C ASN A 162 -19.27 -10.23 -15.56
N ILE A 163 -18.02 -10.49 -15.19
CA ILE A 163 -16.87 -9.67 -15.60
C ILE A 163 -16.14 -10.38 -16.75
N SER A 164 -15.79 -9.64 -17.81
CA SER A 164 -15.01 -10.19 -18.91
C SER A 164 -13.60 -10.58 -18.43
N PHE A 165 -13.00 -11.55 -19.14
CA PHE A 165 -11.61 -11.94 -18.88
C PHE A 165 -10.64 -10.74 -18.94
N LEU A 166 -10.84 -9.82 -19.88
CA LEU A 166 -10.05 -8.61 -20.01
C LEU A 166 -10.22 -7.69 -18.80
N ASP A 167 -11.46 -7.45 -18.38
CA ASP A 167 -11.75 -6.59 -17.22
C ASP A 167 -11.21 -7.19 -15.93
N TYR A 168 -11.23 -8.52 -15.79
CA TYR A 168 -10.60 -9.21 -14.66
C TYR A 168 -9.10 -8.94 -14.59
N TYR A 169 -8.38 -9.04 -15.73
CA TYR A 169 -6.94 -8.83 -15.78
C TYR A 169 -6.51 -7.35 -15.75
N THR A 170 -7.29 -6.47 -16.35
CA THR A 170 -7.00 -5.03 -16.37
C THR A 170 -7.51 -4.31 -15.14
N HIS A 171 -8.27 -5.00 -14.29
CA HIS A 171 -8.92 -4.44 -13.10
C HIS A 171 -9.74 -3.19 -13.41
N SER A 172 -10.36 -3.13 -14.61
CA SER A 172 -11.26 -2.06 -14.99
C SER A 172 -12.59 -2.18 -14.24
N ASN A 173 -13.26 -1.05 -14.01
CA ASN A 173 -14.58 -0.96 -13.36
C ASN A 173 -14.65 -1.44 -11.89
N LEU A 174 -13.54 -1.34 -11.12
CA LEU A 174 -13.52 -1.74 -9.70
C LEU A 174 -14.22 -0.78 -8.74
N ASP A 175 -14.60 0.41 -9.18
CA ASP A 175 -15.05 1.51 -8.32
C ASP A 175 -16.55 1.48 -7.94
N GLN A 176 -17.29 0.43 -8.32
CA GLN A 176 -18.71 0.34 -7.97
C GLN A 176 -18.89 -0.10 -6.52
N LYS A 177 -19.45 0.80 -5.70
CA LYS A 177 -19.84 0.50 -4.32
C LYS A 177 -21.04 -0.44 -4.33
N ASN A 178 -20.95 -1.56 -3.64
CA ASN A 178 -22.09 -2.44 -3.43
C ASN A 178 -23.00 -1.86 -2.36
N MET A 179 -24.08 -1.20 -2.78
CA MET A 179 -25.06 -0.60 -1.88
C MET A 179 -25.94 -1.63 -1.16
N ALA A 180 -25.85 -2.93 -1.52
CA ALA A 180 -26.58 -3.99 -0.84
C ALA A 180 -25.83 -4.54 0.39
N ASP A 181 -24.52 -4.36 0.47
CA ASP A 181 -23.69 -4.77 1.64
C ASP A 181 -23.04 -3.57 2.31
N VAL A 182 -23.87 -2.80 3.01
CA VAL A 182 -23.45 -1.62 3.79
C VAL A 182 -23.27 -2.01 5.23
N LYS A 183 -22.13 -1.70 5.81
CA LYS A 183 -21.76 -1.94 7.21
C LYS A 183 -21.21 -0.68 7.84
N MET A 184 -20.96 -0.75 9.15
CA MET A 184 -20.40 0.36 9.93
C MET A 184 -19.10 -0.08 10.60
N THR A 185 -18.13 0.84 10.65
CA THR A 185 -16.95 0.70 11.48
C THR A 185 -17.31 0.83 12.96
N ASP A 186 -16.36 0.60 13.85
CA ASP A 186 -16.57 0.72 15.32
C ASP A 186 -17.06 2.13 15.73
N SER A 187 -16.63 3.20 15.03
CA SER A 187 -17.09 4.56 15.27
C SER A 187 -18.35 4.96 14.46
N GLY A 188 -18.88 4.06 13.63
CA GLY A 188 -20.09 4.30 12.85
C GLY A 188 -19.87 4.96 11.48
N ARG A 189 -18.66 4.90 10.94
CA ARG A 189 -18.42 5.27 9.53
C ARG A 189 -18.99 4.21 8.59
N THR A 190 -19.56 4.64 7.50
CA THR A 190 -20.10 3.74 6.47
C THR A 190 -18.99 3.09 5.66
N VAL A 191 -19.03 1.77 5.54
CA VAL A 191 -18.14 0.96 4.71
C VAL A 191 -18.96 -0.01 3.84
N TYR A 192 -18.37 -0.48 2.74
CA TYR A 192 -19.07 -1.27 1.73
C TYR A 192 -18.38 -2.62 1.56
N GLY A 193 -19.17 -3.69 1.39
CA GLY A 193 -18.69 -5.03 1.10
C GLY A 193 -18.90 -5.44 -0.36
N GLY A 194 -18.54 -6.69 -0.69
CA GLY A 194 -18.75 -7.27 -2.01
C GLY A 194 -17.92 -6.67 -3.15
N GLY A 195 -16.85 -5.94 -2.83
CA GLY A 195 -16.06 -5.25 -3.84
C GLY A 195 -14.61 -4.93 -3.45
N GLY A 196 -14.04 -5.68 -2.49
CA GLY A 196 -12.75 -5.35 -1.88
C GLY A 196 -12.90 -4.26 -0.83
N ILE A 197 -11.79 -3.62 -0.49
CA ILE A 197 -11.74 -2.53 0.49
C ILE A 197 -11.79 -1.20 -0.27
N THR A 198 -12.88 -0.44 -0.06
CA THR A 198 -13.01 0.92 -0.61
C THR A 198 -12.23 1.88 0.27
N PRO A 199 -11.31 2.70 -0.28
CA PRO A 199 -10.53 3.64 0.52
C PRO A 199 -11.41 4.74 1.12
N ASP A 200 -10.98 5.28 2.27
CA ASP A 200 -11.58 6.47 2.90
C ASP A 200 -11.29 7.72 2.07
N GLU A 201 -10.15 7.72 1.41
CA GLU A 201 -9.70 8.80 0.53
C GLU A 201 -9.17 8.24 -0.79
N LYS A 202 -9.82 8.60 -1.89
CA LYS A 202 -9.37 8.18 -3.21
C LYS A 202 -8.15 8.98 -3.64
N PHE A 203 -7.18 8.28 -4.22
CA PHE A 203 -6.03 8.87 -4.87
C PHE A 203 -5.88 8.27 -6.27
N GLU A 204 -5.84 9.13 -7.26
CA GLU A 204 -5.62 8.72 -8.65
C GLU A 204 -4.26 9.23 -9.12
N LEU A 205 -3.40 8.30 -9.56
CA LEU A 205 -2.14 8.66 -10.17
C LEU A 205 -2.38 9.40 -11.50
N ALA A 206 -1.67 10.50 -11.69
CA ALA A 206 -1.66 11.19 -12.98
C ALA A 206 -1.16 10.23 -14.07
N LYS A 207 -1.88 10.18 -15.19
CA LYS A 207 -1.46 9.38 -16.34
C LYS A 207 -0.23 10.01 -16.99
N TYR A 208 0.68 9.16 -17.43
CA TYR A 208 1.83 9.62 -18.22
C TYR A 208 1.36 10.32 -19.51
N ASN A 209 1.95 11.49 -19.78
CA ASN A 209 1.73 12.18 -21.05
C ASN A 209 2.61 11.58 -22.17
N ALA A 210 2.40 12.03 -23.40
CA ALA A 210 3.08 11.51 -24.57
C ALA A 210 4.62 11.60 -24.47
N PHE A 211 5.16 12.70 -23.92
CA PHE A 211 6.60 12.87 -23.71
C PHE A 211 7.15 11.84 -22.71
N GLN A 212 6.49 11.68 -21.57
CA GLN A 212 6.88 10.72 -20.53
C GLN A 212 6.86 9.29 -21.07
N ILE A 213 5.80 8.93 -21.82
CA ILE A 213 5.68 7.62 -22.49
C ILE A 213 6.86 7.41 -23.47
N GLU A 214 7.21 8.43 -24.28
CA GLU A 214 8.32 8.33 -25.22
C GLU A 214 9.66 8.11 -24.51
N VAL A 215 9.94 8.85 -23.42
CA VAL A 215 11.15 8.69 -22.59
C VAL A 215 11.24 7.28 -22.00
N LEU A 216 10.12 6.78 -21.44
CA LEU A 216 10.07 5.45 -20.83
C LEU A 216 10.20 4.34 -21.87
N ARG A 217 9.49 4.44 -23.01
CA ARG A 217 9.52 3.47 -24.10
C ARG A 217 10.92 3.27 -24.69
N LYS A 218 11.72 4.35 -24.74
CA LYS A 218 13.11 4.32 -25.22
C LYS A 218 14.12 3.91 -24.15
N TYR A 219 13.69 3.62 -22.91
CA TYR A 219 14.59 3.40 -21.77
C TYR A 219 15.63 4.53 -21.64
N ALA A 220 15.23 5.76 -21.97
CA ALA A 220 16.16 6.86 -22.14
C ALA A 220 16.90 7.24 -20.86
N LEU A 221 16.22 7.16 -19.70
CA LEU A 221 16.81 7.44 -18.39
C LEU A 221 17.94 6.44 -18.07
N PHE A 222 17.67 5.15 -18.21
CA PHE A 222 18.64 4.08 -18.02
C PHE A 222 19.84 4.22 -18.97
N ASN A 223 19.57 4.38 -20.27
CA ASN A 223 20.62 4.51 -21.28
C ASN A 223 21.50 5.75 -21.07
N PHE A 224 20.89 6.86 -20.62
CA PHE A 224 21.62 8.07 -20.26
C PHE A 224 22.51 7.85 -19.04
N SER A 225 21.97 7.26 -17.96
CA SER A 225 22.72 6.92 -16.75
C SER A 225 23.90 6.01 -17.08
N ALA A 226 23.67 4.94 -17.84
CA ALA A 226 24.72 4.02 -18.26
C ALA A 226 25.82 4.73 -19.07
N LYS A 227 25.44 5.59 -20.04
CA LYS A 227 26.41 6.39 -20.81
C LYS A 227 27.18 7.36 -19.92
N TYR A 228 26.48 8.07 -19.02
CA TYR A 228 27.09 9.08 -18.14
C TYR A 228 28.19 8.48 -17.29
N PHE A 229 27.94 7.35 -16.62
CA PHE A 229 28.93 6.68 -15.77
C PHE A 229 29.93 5.84 -16.57
N GLY A 230 29.54 5.30 -17.72
CA GLY A 230 30.43 4.50 -18.57
C GLY A 230 31.50 5.31 -19.32
N THR A 231 31.27 6.61 -19.53
CA THR A 231 32.22 7.51 -20.23
C THR A 231 32.99 8.43 -19.29
N ARG A 232 32.68 8.41 -17.98
CA ARG A 232 33.26 9.32 -16.98
C ARG A 232 33.55 8.55 -15.69
N ASP A 233 34.65 8.82 -15.04
CA ASP A 233 34.87 8.43 -13.65
C ASP A 233 34.12 9.40 -12.73
N ALA A 234 32.77 9.39 -12.88
CA ALA A 234 31.89 10.30 -12.18
C ALA A 234 31.49 9.70 -10.82
N LYS A 235 31.72 10.44 -9.75
CA LYS A 235 31.23 10.14 -8.39
C LYS A 235 30.23 11.20 -7.99
N LEU A 236 29.01 10.78 -7.68
CA LEU A 236 28.00 11.71 -7.17
C LEU A 236 28.17 11.90 -5.66
N PRO A 237 28.07 13.13 -5.14
CA PRO A 237 28.07 13.35 -3.70
C PRO A 237 26.76 12.86 -3.07
N LYS A 238 26.78 12.50 -1.79
CA LYS A 238 25.57 12.18 -1.06
C LYS A 238 24.60 13.37 -1.06
N GLY A 239 23.33 13.11 -1.37
CA GLY A 239 22.33 14.18 -1.50
C GLY A 239 22.37 14.91 -2.86
N TRP A 240 23.07 14.34 -3.85
CA TRP A 240 23.14 14.92 -5.19
C TRP A 240 21.74 15.13 -5.81
N GLU A 241 21.62 16.25 -6.53
CA GLU A 241 20.43 16.61 -7.31
C GLU A 241 20.86 16.94 -8.75
N PRO A 242 20.10 16.49 -9.77
CA PRO A 242 20.35 16.93 -11.14
C PRO A 242 20.23 18.45 -11.25
N ASP A 243 21.30 19.08 -11.72
CA ASP A 243 21.34 20.49 -12.05
C ASP A 243 20.91 20.75 -13.51
N ASP A 244 20.92 22.02 -13.90
CA ASP A 244 20.54 22.44 -15.25
C ASP A 244 21.48 21.88 -16.32
N ALA A 245 22.75 21.67 -16.00
CA ALA A 245 23.72 21.11 -16.95
C ALA A 245 23.38 19.65 -17.29
N ILE A 246 23.10 18.84 -16.28
CA ILE A 246 22.68 17.43 -16.44
C ILE A 246 21.33 17.33 -17.19
N ILE A 247 20.38 18.20 -16.84
CA ILE A 247 19.07 18.21 -17.51
C ILE A 247 19.20 18.58 -18.98
N ASN A 248 20.03 19.56 -19.31
CA ASN A 248 20.30 19.94 -20.70
C ASN A 248 21.10 18.85 -21.46
N GLU A 249 22.03 18.17 -20.79
CA GLU A 249 22.73 17.02 -21.37
C GLU A 249 21.76 15.86 -21.66
N PHE A 250 20.82 15.59 -20.77
CA PHE A 250 19.77 14.60 -21.03
C PHE A 250 18.88 15.00 -22.20
N ARG A 251 18.52 16.29 -22.34
CA ARG A 251 17.78 16.77 -23.50
C ARG A 251 18.54 16.51 -24.79
N ALA A 252 19.82 16.89 -24.86
CA ALA A 252 20.66 16.63 -26.03
C ALA A 252 20.79 15.13 -26.33
N PHE A 253 20.82 14.29 -25.27
CA PHE A 253 20.80 12.83 -25.42
C PHE A 253 19.49 12.34 -26.07
N LEU A 254 18.32 12.84 -25.63
CA LEU A 254 17.02 12.50 -26.23
C LEU A 254 16.96 12.89 -27.71
N GLU A 255 17.47 14.07 -28.07
CA GLU A 255 17.56 14.55 -29.47
C GLU A 255 18.47 13.61 -30.33
N ALA A 256 19.62 13.22 -29.81
CA ALA A 256 20.52 12.25 -30.44
C ALA A 256 19.89 10.86 -30.61
N GLN A 257 19.04 10.44 -29.68
CA GLN A 257 18.26 9.19 -29.75
C GLN A 257 17.01 9.30 -30.64
N LYS A 258 16.83 10.43 -31.33
CA LYS A 258 15.67 10.73 -32.20
C LYS A 258 14.35 10.49 -31.45
N ALA A 259 14.27 10.92 -30.18
CA ALA A 259 13.03 10.93 -29.43
C ALA A 259 12.08 12.00 -29.97
N THR A 260 10.79 11.69 -30.01
CA THR A 260 9.77 12.60 -30.55
C THR A 260 9.24 13.49 -29.45
N PHE A 261 9.62 14.76 -29.44
CA PHE A 261 9.11 15.78 -28.50
C PHE A 261 9.40 17.19 -29.03
N THR A 262 8.69 18.19 -28.51
CA THR A 262 8.96 19.61 -28.74
C THR A 262 9.74 20.23 -27.59
N PRO A 263 10.37 21.39 -27.77
CA PRO A 263 10.97 22.15 -26.67
C PRO A 263 9.98 22.48 -25.54
N ALA A 264 8.72 22.71 -25.89
CA ALA A 264 7.63 22.97 -24.91
C ALA A 264 7.31 21.71 -24.10
N ASP A 265 7.27 20.52 -24.72
CA ASP A 265 7.05 19.26 -24.01
C ASP A 265 8.16 18.99 -22.98
N PHE A 266 9.41 19.21 -23.36
CA PHE A 266 10.54 19.06 -22.45
C PHE A 266 10.46 20.05 -21.29
N ALA A 267 10.16 21.32 -21.55
CA ALA A 267 10.03 22.36 -20.54
C ALA A 267 8.91 22.05 -19.54
N ALA A 268 7.75 21.61 -20.03
CA ALA A 268 6.61 21.22 -19.20
C ALA A 268 6.88 20.00 -18.32
N ASN A 269 7.82 19.13 -18.70
CA ASN A 269 8.17 17.91 -17.97
C ASN A 269 9.51 18.01 -17.21
N ARG A 270 10.08 19.21 -17.10
CA ARG A 270 11.42 19.39 -16.49
C ARG A 270 11.53 18.82 -15.08
N ASP A 271 10.54 19.07 -14.23
CA ASP A 271 10.55 18.58 -12.85
C ASP A 271 10.42 17.06 -12.79
N TRP A 272 9.60 16.46 -13.65
CA TRP A 272 9.49 15.01 -13.79
C TRP A 272 10.82 14.40 -14.26
N VAL A 273 11.45 14.98 -15.27
CA VAL A 273 12.78 14.56 -15.78
C VAL A 273 13.81 14.63 -14.65
N LYS A 274 13.83 15.71 -13.88
CA LYS A 274 14.74 15.86 -12.75
C LYS A 274 14.57 14.74 -11.72
N LYS A 275 13.33 14.45 -11.35
CA LYS A 275 13.01 13.39 -10.40
C LYS A 275 13.43 12.00 -10.89
N GLU A 276 13.06 11.66 -12.11
CA GLU A 276 13.38 10.35 -12.68
C GLU A 276 14.87 10.16 -12.94
N LEU A 277 15.59 11.20 -13.40
CA LEU A 277 17.05 11.16 -13.53
C LEU A 277 17.71 10.93 -12.16
N LYS A 278 17.30 11.64 -11.12
CA LYS A 278 17.82 11.43 -9.77
C LYS A 278 17.67 9.97 -9.36
N ARG A 279 16.47 9.43 -9.49
CA ARG A 279 16.16 8.05 -9.13
C ARG A 279 17.05 7.06 -9.90
N GLU A 280 17.15 7.21 -11.22
CA GLU A 280 17.90 6.31 -12.07
C GLU A 280 19.41 6.38 -11.81
N MET A 281 19.95 7.59 -11.68
CA MET A 281 21.37 7.77 -11.43
C MET A 281 21.81 7.30 -10.05
N TYR A 282 20.90 7.32 -9.05
CA TYR A 282 21.18 6.78 -7.71
C TYR A 282 21.38 5.26 -7.72
N ILE A 283 20.76 4.52 -8.63
CA ILE A 283 20.99 3.07 -8.78
C ILE A 283 22.48 2.80 -9.05
N THR A 284 23.05 3.50 -10.01
CA THR A 284 24.44 3.29 -10.43
C THR A 284 25.44 3.92 -9.45
N ALA A 285 25.14 5.13 -8.96
CA ALA A 285 26.07 5.88 -8.11
C ALA A 285 26.17 5.35 -6.68
N PHE A 286 25.09 4.79 -6.15
CA PHE A 286 25.01 4.34 -4.76
C PHE A 286 24.52 2.89 -4.64
N SER A 287 23.21 2.66 -4.76
CA SER A 287 22.60 1.34 -4.70
C SER A 287 21.13 1.39 -5.09
N GLN A 288 20.54 0.21 -5.32
CA GLN A 288 19.10 0.04 -5.48
C GLN A 288 18.32 0.59 -4.27
N ASP A 289 18.81 0.34 -3.06
CA ASP A 289 18.15 0.80 -1.83
C ASP A 289 18.11 2.32 -1.72
N GLU A 290 19.21 3.01 -2.08
CA GLU A 290 19.24 4.48 -2.08
C GLU A 290 18.32 5.07 -3.15
N SER A 291 18.24 4.45 -4.33
CA SER A 291 17.27 4.82 -5.36
C SER A 291 15.82 4.64 -4.89
N GLN A 292 15.52 3.54 -4.19
CA GLN A 292 14.19 3.32 -3.62
C GLN A 292 13.82 4.37 -2.58
N LYS A 293 14.77 4.81 -1.73
CA LYS A 293 14.51 5.93 -0.79
C LYS A 293 14.13 7.20 -1.55
N VAL A 294 14.87 7.52 -2.61
CA VAL A 294 14.54 8.68 -3.47
C VAL A 294 13.16 8.53 -4.08
N ALA A 295 12.80 7.35 -4.60
CA ALA A 295 11.50 7.07 -5.18
C ALA A 295 10.37 7.28 -4.16
N ILE A 296 10.51 6.76 -2.95
CA ILE A 296 9.53 6.90 -1.86
C ILE A 296 9.36 8.37 -1.45
N GLU A 297 10.44 9.12 -1.34
CA GLU A 297 10.39 10.55 -0.96
C GLU A 297 9.70 11.43 -2.00
N GLN A 298 9.66 10.99 -3.25
CA GLN A 298 9.08 11.71 -4.37
C GLN A 298 7.74 11.12 -4.84
N ASP A 299 7.30 10.00 -4.26
CA ASP A 299 6.05 9.34 -4.61
C ASP A 299 4.85 10.21 -4.21
N PRO A 300 4.03 10.65 -5.18
CA PRO A 300 2.92 11.57 -4.91
C PRO A 300 1.87 10.96 -3.99
N GLU A 301 1.69 9.65 -4.01
CA GLU A 301 0.72 8.96 -3.14
C GLU A 301 1.26 8.81 -1.70
N VAL A 302 2.56 8.59 -1.54
CA VAL A 302 3.22 8.64 -0.21
C VAL A 302 3.15 10.05 0.37
N LEU A 303 3.36 11.07 -0.44
CA LEU A 303 3.22 12.46 -0.01
C LEU A 303 1.78 12.78 0.41
N ALA A 304 0.78 12.34 -0.37
CA ALA A 304 -0.63 12.48 -0.01
C ALA A 304 -0.97 11.73 1.30
N ALA A 305 -0.41 10.54 1.49
CA ALA A 305 -0.57 9.79 2.74
C ALA A 305 0.02 10.55 3.95
N ILE A 306 1.17 11.19 3.79
CA ILE A 306 1.76 12.04 4.83
C ILE A 306 0.86 13.25 5.12
N ASP A 307 0.27 13.86 4.10
CA ASP A 307 -0.62 15.01 4.25
C ASP A 307 -1.99 14.61 4.85
N SER A 308 -2.38 13.32 4.74
CA SER A 308 -3.58 12.75 5.36
C SER A 308 -3.39 12.29 6.82
N MET A 309 -2.16 12.37 7.39
CA MET A 309 -1.92 12.02 8.80
C MET A 309 -2.83 12.75 9.81
N PRO A 310 -3.19 14.04 9.64
CA PRO A 310 -4.15 14.70 10.52
C PRO A 310 -5.55 14.05 10.49
N LYS A 311 -5.99 13.54 9.33
CA LYS A 311 -7.26 12.81 9.19
C LYS A 311 -7.23 11.49 9.94
N ALA A 312 -6.13 10.72 9.76
CA ALA A 312 -5.91 9.47 10.49
C ALA A 312 -5.84 9.70 12.01
N LYS A 313 -5.22 10.81 12.46
CA LYS A 313 -5.19 11.17 13.88
C LYS A 313 -6.60 11.49 14.41
N ALA A 314 -7.35 12.32 13.70
CA ALA A 314 -8.72 12.68 14.09
C ALA A 314 -9.64 11.45 14.16
N LEU A 315 -9.45 10.47 13.25
CA LEU A 315 -10.14 9.20 13.26
C LEU A 315 -9.92 8.44 14.56
N VAL A 316 -8.65 8.21 14.93
CA VAL A 316 -8.28 7.50 16.17
C VAL A 316 -8.77 8.24 17.41
N ASP A 317 -8.64 9.57 17.44
CA ASP A 317 -9.10 10.39 18.57
C ASP A 317 -10.64 10.31 18.74
N THR A 318 -11.38 10.27 17.63
CA THR A 318 -12.85 10.12 17.63
C THR A 318 -13.25 8.73 18.10
N ALA A 319 -12.62 7.68 17.60
CA ALA A 319 -12.87 6.30 18.01
C ALA A 319 -12.63 6.11 19.53
N LYS A 320 -11.53 6.65 20.05
CA LYS A 320 -11.23 6.63 21.51
C LYS A 320 -12.31 7.33 22.34
N LYS A 321 -12.80 8.52 21.91
CA LYS A 321 -13.86 9.25 22.62
C LYS A 321 -15.18 8.46 22.67
N LEU A 322 -15.58 7.87 21.54
CA LEU A 322 -16.80 7.07 21.45
C LEU A 322 -16.71 5.80 22.30
N LEU A 323 -15.55 5.16 22.36
CA LEU A 323 -15.33 4.00 23.21
C LEU A 323 -15.50 4.36 24.69
N VAL A 324 -14.90 5.46 25.15
CA VAL A 324 -15.04 5.97 26.52
C VAL A 324 -16.51 6.25 26.85
N GLN A 325 -17.27 6.86 25.94
CA GLN A 325 -18.69 7.13 26.13
C GLN A 325 -19.53 5.86 26.26
N ARG A 326 -19.18 4.81 25.52
CA ARG A 326 -19.92 3.53 25.55
C ARG A 326 -19.58 2.67 26.76
N THR A 327 -18.34 2.69 27.21
CA THR A 327 -17.85 1.80 28.28
C THR A 327 -17.80 2.47 29.66
N GLY A 328 -17.86 3.81 29.72
CA GLY A 328 -17.70 4.55 30.98
C GLY A 328 -16.32 4.47 31.61
N VAL A 329 -15.37 3.75 30.98
CA VAL A 329 -14.01 3.54 31.49
C VAL A 329 -13.03 4.36 30.67
N PRO A 330 -12.36 5.40 31.22
CA PRO A 330 -11.26 6.07 30.54
C PRO A 330 -10.11 5.09 30.34
N GLN A 331 -9.63 4.94 29.11
CA GLN A 331 -8.35 4.25 28.86
C GLN A 331 -7.25 5.09 29.53
N ILE A 332 -6.69 4.57 30.63
CA ILE A 332 -5.53 5.16 31.26
C ILE A 332 -4.36 5.03 30.26
N ALA A 333 -3.81 6.17 29.83
CA ALA A 333 -2.60 6.19 29.04
C ALA A 333 -1.50 5.43 29.81
N ALA A 334 -0.99 4.35 29.22
CA ALA A 334 0.18 3.67 29.76
C ALA A 334 1.36 4.66 29.70
N LYS A 335 1.91 4.96 30.90
CA LYS A 335 3.09 5.80 31.07
C LYS A 335 4.35 5.13 30.55
#